data_bf8433b1b1fa44812dc00b462bf8b88c
#
_entry.id   bf8433b1b1fa44812dc00b462bf8b88c
#
_cell.length_a   1.000
_cell.length_b   1.000
_cell.length_c   1.000
_cell.angle_alpha   90.00
_cell.angle_beta   90.00
_cell.angle_gamma   90.00
#
_symmetry.space_group_name_H-M   'P 1'
#
loop_
_entity.id
_entity.type
_entity.pdbx_description
1 polymer ?
#
loop_
_entity_poly.entity_id
_entity_poly.type
_entity_poly.pdbx_seq_one_letter_code
_entity_poly.pdbx_strand_id
1 'polypeptide(L)'
;MQIYIDGQFHDRDSAKVSVFDHGLLYGDGVFEGIRVYNRRIFRHRAHLERLYDSARALALTIPLTIDQMQAAVEETVRRNQREDVYIRLVVTRGVGELGIDPNSCPTPSVIIIVSDVRVYSRELYAGGIKVMTSATRQVSHEAVDPRIKSLNYLKNILAKIDAQQAGAHEAIMLNAEGFIAECTADNLFVIRDGRLLTPSPQDGALGGITRGAVLELAGEARVPAAEARLTRYDLYTADEAFVTGTGAELMPVAAADGRPIGAGKPGPVTRQLTEAFHALVRNEGEPLW
;
A
#
# COMPACT_ATOMS: atom_id res chain seq x y z
N MET A 1 -8.10 -12.30 -19.04
CA MET A 1 -7.99 -11.94 -17.60
C MET A 1 -9.08 -12.70 -16.88
N GLN A 2 -8.72 -13.50 -15.89
CA GLN A 2 -9.66 -14.21 -15.03
C GLN A 2 -9.73 -13.50 -13.67
N ILE A 3 -10.92 -13.18 -13.23
CA ILE A 3 -11.23 -12.50 -11.98
C ILE A 3 -12.03 -13.46 -11.11
N TYR A 4 -11.60 -13.64 -9.85
CA TYR A 4 -12.34 -14.45 -8.89
C TYR A 4 -13.36 -13.57 -8.16
N ILE A 5 -14.61 -14.03 -8.08
CA ILE A 5 -15.68 -13.43 -7.26
C ILE A 5 -16.42 -14.57 -6.58
N ASP A 6 -16.41 -14.63 -5.27
CA ASP A 6 -17.22 -15.54 -4.43
C ASP A 6 -17.21 -17.02 -4.88
N GLY A 7 -16.01 -17.55 -5.17
CA GLY A 7 -15.84 -18.96 -5.59
C GLY A 7 -15.93 -19.20 -7.09
N GLN A 8 -16.22 -18.18 -7.90
CA GLN A 8 -16.35 -18.30 -9.34
C GLN A 8 -15.32 -17.45 -10.09
N PHE A 9 -14.94 -17.90 -11.30
CA PHE A 9 -14.06 -17.15 -12.18
C PHE A 9 -14.83 -16.52 -13.32
N HIS A 10 -14.58 -15.24 -13.54
CA HIS A 10 -15.25 -14.41 -14.54
C HIS A 10 -14.22 -13.76 -15.46
N ASP A 11 -14.62 -13.55 -16.72
CA ASP A 11 -13.89 -12.66 -17.61
C ASP A 11 -14.11 -11.21 -17.20
N ARG A 12 -13.21 -10.32 -17.63
CA ARG A 12 -13.23 -8.90 -17.28
C ARG A 12 -14.59 -8.23 -17.50
N ASP A 13 -15.27 -8.54 -18.60
CA ASP A 13 -16.52 -7.88 -18.96
C ASP A 13 -17.74 -8.44 -18.21
N SER A 14 -17.64 -9.68 -17.71
CA SER A 14 -18.67 -10.35 -16.93
C SER A 14 -18.48 -10.20 -15.41
N ALA A 15 -17.31 -9.80 -14.94
CA ALA A 15 -17.04 -9.56 -13.52
C ALA A 15 -17.77 -8.29 -13.06
N LYS A 16 -18.85 -8.46 -12.30
CA LYS A 16 -19.73 -7.37 -11.84
C LYS A 16 -20.06 -7.55 -10.36
N VAL A 17 -20.26 -6.43 -9.67
CA VAL A 17 -20.79 -6.39 -8.30
C VAL A 17 -22.19 -5.78 -8.32
N SER A 18 -23.00 -6.11 -7.32
CA SER A 18 -24.35 -5.53 -7.15
C SER A 18 -24.24 -4.04 -6.85
N VAL A 19 -25.22 -3.25 -7.34
CA VAL A 19 -25.37 -1.84 -6.95
C VAL A 19 -25.79 -1.69 -5.48
N PHE A 20 -26.22 -2.76 -4.82
CA PHE A 20 -26.56 -2.82 -3.40
C PHE A 20 -25.40 -3.33 -2.52
N ASP A 21 -24.21 -3.53 -3.08
CA ASP A 21 -23.03 -3.90 -2.30
C ASP A 21 -22.59 -2.73 -1.40
N HIS A 22 -22.48 -2.96 -0.09
CA HIS A 22 -22.12 -1.93 0.88
C HIS A 22 -20.67 -1.43 0.71
N GLY A 23 -19.80 -2.21 0.10
CA GLY A 23 -18.48 -1.73 -0.31
C GLY A 23 -18.58 -0.64 -1.37
N LEU A 24 -19.52 -0.75 -2.33
CA LEU A 24 -19.83 0.28 -3.32
C LEU A 24 -20.54 1.48 -2.70
N LEU A 25 -21.58 1.23 -1.90
CA LEU A 25 -22.44 2.30 -1.37
C LEU A 25 -21.79 3.13 -0.26
N TYR A 26 -21.03 2.48 0.63
CA TYR A 26 -20.54 3.09 1.87
C TYR A 26 -19.04 2.94 2.11
N GLY A 27 -18.33 2.22 1.23
CA GLY A 27 -16.93 1.89 1.44
C GLY A 27 -16.73 0.86 2.58
N ASP A 28 -17.78 0.08 2.93
CA ASP A 28 -17.68 -0.94 3.97
C ASP A 28 -17.00 -2.19 3.45
N GLY A 29 -15.71 -2.24 3.67
CA GLY A 29 -14.86 -3.33 3.23
C GLY A 29 -13.38 -3.03 3.43
N VAL A 30 -12.56 -4.02 3.16
CA VAL A 30 -11.12 -4.01 3.28
C VAL A 30 -10.45 -4.50 2.00
N PHE A 31 -9.18 -4.13 1.80
CA PHE A 31 -8.47 -4.58 0.62
C PHE A 31 -6.99 -4.77 0.83
N GLU A 32 -6.36 -5.50 -0.07
CA GLU A 32 -4.93 -5.63 -0.20
C GLU A 32 -4.46 -5.36 -1.64
N GLY A 33 -3.23 -4.87 -1.73
CA GLY A 33 -2.44 -4.84 -2.95
C GLY A 33 -1.22 -5.70 -2.75
N ILE A 34 -1.04 -6.72 -3.59
CA ILE A 34 0.03 -7.70 -3.43
C ILE A 34 0.77 -7.82 -4.77
N ARG A 35 2.09 -7.99 -4.74
CA ARG A 35 2.90 -8.20 -5.94
C ARG A 35 3.28 -9.66 -6.09
N VAL A 36 3.31 -10.08 -7.34
CA VAL A 36 3.99 -11.28 -7.77
C VAL A 36 5.27 -10.85 -8.50
N TYR A 37 6.38 -11.45 -8.16
CA TYR A 37 7.68 -11.26 -8.80
C TYR A 37 8.20 -12.63 -9.25
N ASN A 38 8.49 -12.78 -10.52
CA ASN A 38 9.00 -14.04 -11.04
C ASN A 38 8.21 -15.26 -10.53
N ARG A 39 6.87 -15.20 -10.65
CA ARG A 39 5.90 -16.22 -10.23
C ARG A 39 5.82 -16.47 -8.71
N ARG A 40 6.43 -15.62 -7.86
CA ARG A 40 6.40 -15.70 -6.40
C ARG A 40 5.54 -14.57 -5.84
N ILE A 41 4.58 -14.90 -5.00
CA ILE A 41 3.77 -13.88 -4.31
C ILE A 41 4.57 -13.37 -3.11
N PHE A 42 5.00 -12.12 -3.18
CA PHE A 42 5.81 -11.51 -2.15
C PHE A 42 5.02 -11.31 -0.85
N ARG A 43 5.55 -11.86 0.26
CA ARG A 43 4.98 -11.72 1.61
C ARG A 43 3.49 -12.06 1.67
N HIS A 44 3.05 -13.09 0.94
CA HIS A 44 1.64 -13.43 0.78
C HIS A 44 0.91 -13.54 2.12
N ARG A 45 1.47 -14.34 3.05
CA ARG A 45 0.86 -14.58 4.36
C ARG A 45 0.70 -13.30 5.16
N ALA A 46 1.70 -12.42 5.21
CA ALA A 46 1.66 -11.16 5.92
C ALA A 46 0.57 -10.20 5.38
N HIS A 47 0.38 -10.17 4.06
CA HIS A 47 -0.73 -9.43 3.44
C HIS A 47 -2.09 -9.99 3.88
N LEU A 48 -2.25 -11.30 3.90
CA LEU A 48 -3.51 -11.92 4.33
C LEU A 48 -3.78 -11.67 5.82
N GLU A 49 -2.79 -11.81 6.67
CA GLU A 49 -2.92 -11.53 8.11
C GLU A 49 -3.39 -10.09 8.34
N ARG A 50 -2.80 -9.10 7.65
CA ARG A 50 -3.24 -7.70 7.73
C ARG A 50 -4.65 -7.48 7.19
N LEU A 51 -5.06 -8.17 6.12
CA LEU A 51 -6.43 -8.14 5.61
C LEU A 51 -7.43 -8.62 6.67
N TYR A 52 -7.13 -9.76 7.32
CA TYR A 52 -7.99 -10.33 8.35
C TYR A 52 -8.02 -9.48 9.62
N ASP A 53 -6.91 -8.85 10.01
CA ASP A 53 -6.87 -7.90 11.12
C ASP A 53 -7.71 -6.65 10.81
N SER A 54 -7.61 -6.12 9.59
CA SER A 54 -8.45 -5.00 9.13
C SER A 54 -9.93 -5.36 9.14
N ALA A 55 -10.29 -6.56 8.65
CA ALA A 55 -11.67 -7.05 8.66
C ALA A 55 -12.19 -7.23 10.09
N ARG A 56 -11.38 -7.81 10.98
CA ARG A 56 -11.72 -7.97 12.40
C ARG A 56 -12.02 -6.62 13.06
N ALA A 57 -11.22 -5.59 12.77
CA ALA A 57 -11.44 -4.26 13.31
C ALA A 57 -12.75 -3.61 12.84
N LEU A 58 -13.27 -4.02 11.67
CA LEU A 58 -14.59 -3.60 11.15
C LEU A 58 -15.74 -4.55 11.54
N ALA A 59 -15.50 -5.55 12.38
CA ALA A 59 -16.45 -6.63 12.63
C ALA A 59 -16.97 -7.28 11.33
N LEU A 60 -16.09 -7.42 10.32
CA LEU A 60 -16.36 -8.07 9.04
C LEU A 60 -15.80 -9.49 9.06
N THR A 61 -16.68 -10.49 9.03
CA THR A 61 -16.28 -11.89 9.00
C THR A 61 -16.02 -12.33 7.56
N ILE A 62 -14.76 -12.58 7.21
CA ILE A 62 -14.40 -13.09 5.89
C ILE A 62 -14.88 -14.53 5.75
N PRO A 63 -15.59 -14.92 4.66
CA PRO A 63 -16.19 -16.25 4.52
C PRO A 63 -15.19 -17.37 4.21
N LEU A 64 -13.92 -17.06 4.02
CA LEU A 64 -12.83 -18.00 3.80
C LEU A 64 -11.89 -18.00 5.00
N THR A 65 -11.27 -19.12 5.32
CA THR A 65 -10.10 -19.14 6.21
C THR A 65 -8.90 -18.50 5.51
N ILE A 66 -7.86 -18.11 6.24
CA ILE A 66 -6.63 -17.56 5.64
C ILE A 66 -6.03 -18.51 4.61
N ASP A 67 -6.02 -19.82 4.90
CA ASP A 67 -5.46 -20.83 3.99
C ASP A 67 -6.32 -21.01 2.72
N GLN A 68 -7.65 -20.94 2.86
CA GLN A 68 -8.57 -20.94 1.71
C GLN A 68 -8.40 -19.67 0.86
N MET A 69 -8.22 -18.50 1.50
CA MET A 69 -7.95 -17.25 0.80
C MET A 69 -6.61 -17.31 0.07
N GLN A 70 -5.59 -17.87 0.71
CA GLN A 70 -4.29 -18.09 0.08
C GLN A 70 -4.43 -18.94 -1.18
N ALA A 71 -5.11 -20.08 -1.10
CA ALA A 71 -5.36 -20.96 -2.24
C ALA A 71 -6.15 -20.26 -3.36
N ALA A 72 -7.18 -19.45 -3.02
CA ALA A 72 -7.95 -18.70 -4.00
C ALA A 72 -7.11 -17.63 -4.73
N VAL A 73 -6.25 -16.92 -4.02
CA VAL A 73 -5.31 -15.95 -4.61
C VAL A 73 -4.33 -16.65 -5.55
N GLU A 74 -3.68 -17.73 -5.10
CA GLU A 74 -2.72 -18.50 -5.90
C GLU A 74 -3.36 -19.05 -7.17
N GLU A 75 -4.57 -19.65 -7.07
CA GLU A 75 -5.28 -20.18 -8.23
C GLU A 75 -5.67 -19.06 -9.21
N THR A 76 -6.05 -17.88 -8.70
CA THR A 76 -6.34 -16.74 -9.56
C THR A 76 -5.11 -16.28 -10.33
N VAL A 77 -3.93 -16.26 -9.68
CA VAL A 77 -2.66 -15.94 -10.35
C VAL A 77 -2.30 -17.00 -11.40
N ARG A 78 -2.39 -18.31 -11.05
CA ARG A 78 -2.11 -19.41 -11.98
C ARG A 78 -2.97 -19.36 -13.24
N ARG A 79 -4.26 -19.06 -13.11
CA ARG A 79 -5.18 -18.92 -14.27
C ARG A 79 -4.83 -17.78 -15.19
N ASN A 80 -4.19 -16.74 -14.69
CA ASN A 80 -3.76 -15.60 -15.48
C ASN A 80 -2.38 -15.80 -16.14
N GLN A 81 -1.59 -16.80 -15.75
CA GLN A 81 -0.33 -17.24 -16.37
C GLN A 81 0.68 -16.10 -16.62
N ARG A 82 0.88 -15.23 -15.62
CA ARG A 82 1.78 -14.08 -15.72
C ARG A 82 2.79 -14.11 -14.58
N GLU A 83 4.04 -13.81 -14.88
CA GLU A 83 5.17 -13.93 -13.94
C GLU A 83 5.28 -12.73 -12.99
N ASP A 84 4.96 -11.54 -13.48
CA ASP A 84 5.03 -10.29 -12.72
C ASP A 84 3.68 -9.56 -12.80
N VAL A 85 2.92 -9.58 -11.71
CA VAL A 85 1.57 -9.00 -11.67
C VAL A 85 1.30 -8.28 -10.35
N TYR A 86 0.26 -7.45 -10.39
CA TYR A 86 -0.36 -6.84 -9.23
C TYR A 86 -1.69 -7.54 -8.94
N ILE A 87 -1.88 -7.93 -7.70
CA ILE A 87 -3.11 -8.52 -7.19
C ILE A 87 -3.85 -7.45 -6.38
N ARG A 88 -5.11 -7.20 -6.72
CA ARG A 88 -6.06 -6.47 -5.89
C ARG A 88 -7.00 -7.49 -5.27
N LEU A 89 -6.88 -7.69 -3.96
CA LEU A 89 -7.79 -8.50 -3.16
C LEU A 89 -8.72 -7.56 -2.39
N VAL A 90 -10.02 -7.74 -2.54
CA VAL A 90 -11.05 -6.91 -1.89
C VAL A 90 -12.03 -7.83 -1.17
N VAL A 91 -12.42 -7.44 0.03
CA VAL A 91 -13.55 -8.06 0.75
C VAL A 91 -14.50 -6.93 1.12
N THR A 92 -15.72 -6.98 0.61
CA THR A 92 -16.80 -6.06 0.99
C THR A 92 -17.72 -6.68 2.02
N ARG A 93 -18.54 -5.86 2.71
CA ARG A 93 -19.61 -6.36 3.55
C ARG A 93 -20.61 -7.20 2.76
N GLY A 94 -20.70 -6.99 1.45
CA GLY A 94 -21.62 -7.68 0.56
C GLY A 94 -22.91 -6.91 0.32
N VAL A 95 -23.88 -7.61 -0.29
CA VAL A 95 -25.17 -7.04 -0.67
C VAL A 95 -26.10 -6.98 0.54
N GLY A 96 -26.74 -5.81 0.74
CA GLY A 96 -27.66 -5.56 1.83
C GLY A 96 -28.79 -4.59 1.42
N GLU A 97 -29.60 -4.23 2.40
CA GLU A 97 -30.62 -3.18 2.26
C GLU A 97 -29.98 -1.78 2.26
N LEU A 98 -30.70 -0.79 1.74
CA LEU A 98 -30.26 0.58 1.84
C LEU A 98 -30.25 1.05 3.31
N GLY A 99 -29.13 1.61 3.74
CA GLY A 99 -28.87 2.02 5.12
C GLY A 99 -27.51 1.51 5.60
N ILE A 100 -27.12 1.92 6.77
CA ILE A 100 -25.77 1.62 7.32
C ILE A 100 -25.76 0.46 8.32
N ASP A 101 -26.85 -0.30 8.44
CA ASP A 101 -26.90 -1.48 9.33
C ASP A 101 -26.13 -2.65 8.68
N PRO A 102 -24.96 -3.05 9.24
CA PRO A 102 -24.18 -4.15 8.69
C PRO A 102 -24.88 -5.51 8.77
N ASN A 103 -25.89 -5.66 9.63
CA ASN A 103 -26.66 -6.91 9.76
C ASN A 103 -27.57 -7.15 8.55
N SER A 104 -27.83 -6.13 7.74
CA SER A 104 -28.57 -6.30 6.48
C SER A 104 -27.79 -7.04 5.39
N CYS A 105 -26.48 -7.23 5.58
CA CYS A 105 -25.59 -7.91 4.63
C CYS A 105 -25.30 -9.34 5.13
N PRO A 106 -26.01 -10.37 4.67
CA PRO A 106 -25.87 -11.73 5.19
C PRO A 106 -24.55 -12.41 4.77
N THR A 107 -23.95 -11.98 3.66
CA THR A 107 -22.78 -12.66 3.10
C THR A 107 -21.79 -11.63 2.53
N PRO A 108 -20.57 -11.53 3.09
CA PRO A 108 -19.51 -10.74 2.52
C PRO A 108 -19.06 -11.25 1.15
N SER A 109 -18.61 -10.35 0.28
CA SER A 109 -18.11 -10.69 -1.06
C SER A 109 -16.58 -10.62 -1.11
N VAL A 110 -15.95 -11.61 -1.75
CA VAL A 110 -14.50 -11.72 -1.94
C VAL A 110 -14.17 -11.59 -3.41
N ILE A 111 -13.35 -10.60 -3.77
CA ILE A 111 -12.99 -10.29 -5.15
C ILE A 111 -11.47 -10.30 -5.28
N ILE A 112 -10.94 -11.06 -6.25
CA ILE A 112 -9.49 -11.12 -6.54
C ILE A 112 -9.27 -10.75 -8.01
N ILE A 113 -8.56 -9.66 -8.25
CA ILE A 113 -8.23 -9.16 -9.59
C ILE A 113 -6.72 -9.26 -9.77
N VAL A 114 -6.29 -9.88 -10.87
CA VAL A 114 -4.87 -9.94 -11.28
C VAL A 114 -4.68 -9.02 -12.50
N SER A 115 -3.80 -8.05 -12.41
CA SER A 115 -3.57 -7.06 -13.45
C SER A 115 -2.08 -6.82 -13.70
N ASP A 116 -1.77 -6.16 -14.82
CA ASP A 116 -0.40 -5.69 -15.08
C ASP A 116 0.01 -4.67 -14.01
N VAL A 117 1.28 -4.69 -13.69
CA VAL A 117 1.86 -3.71 -12.78
C VAL A 117 1.98 -2.36 -13.47
N ARG A 118 1.45 -1.32 -12.85
CA ARG A 118 1.73 0.06 -13.24
C ARG A 118 2.82 0.59 -12.31
N VAL A 119 4.05 0.65 -12.82
CA VAL A 119 5.20 1.22 -12.13
C VAL A 119 5.52 2.60 -12.69
N TYR A 120 6.30 3.37 -11.94
CA TYR A 120 6.88 4.61 -12.44
C TYR A 120 7.88 4.33 -13.59
N SER A 121 8.20 5.33 -14.37
CA SER A 121 9.19 5.18 -15.43
C SER A 121 10.60 4.97 -14.87
N ARG A 122 11.49 4.37 -15.67
CA ARG A 122 12.89 4.14 -15.26
C ARG A 122 13.61 5.43 -14.91
N GLU A 123 13.27 6.52 -15.60
CA GLU A 123 13.83 7.86 -15.37
C GLU A 123 13.47 8.38 -13.98
N LEU A 124 12.24 8.10 -13.50
CA LEU A 124 11.80 8.49 -12.16
C LEU A 124 12.47 7.65 -11.07
N TYR A 125 12.69 6.35 -11.32
CA TYR A 125 13.49 5.55 -10.37
C TYR A 125 14.96 6.01 -10.31
N ALA A 126 15.53 6.44 -11.43
CA ALA A 126 16.90 6.95 -11.48
C ALA A 126 17.05 8.37 -10.93
N GLY A 127 16.07 9.24 -11.16
CA GLY A 127 16.13 10.66 -10.81
C GLY A 127 15.39 11.03 -9.52
N GLY A 128 14.43 10.22 -9.11
CA GLY A 128 13.53 10.50 -7.99
C GLY A 128 12.29 11.30 -8.38
N ILE A 129 11.24 11.15 -7.57
CA ILE A 129 9.96 11.86 -7.74
C ILE A 129 9.95 13.19 -6.99
N LYS A 130 9.02 14.06 -7.38
CA LYS A 130 8.65 15.26 -6.63
C LYS A 130 7.43 14.95 -5.79
N VAL A 131 7.48 15.32 -4.51
CA VAL A 131 6.35 15.21 -3.59
C VAL A 131 5.94 16.59 -3.07
N MET A 132 4.70 16.71 -2.60
CA MET A 132 4.20 17.92 -1.98
C MET A 132 3.40 17.59 -0.71
N THR A 133 3.37 18.51 0.23
CA THR A 133 2.53 18.37 1.43
C THR A 133 1.10 18.78 1.12
N SER A 134 0.15 17.83 1.18
CA SER A 134 -1.27 18.10 0.94
C SER A 134 -1.89 18.90 2.09
N ALA A 135 -2.90 19.69 1.77
CA ALA A 135 -3.80 20.28 2.76
C ALA A 135 -4.68 19.24 3.44
N THR A 136 -4.99 18.14 2.74
CA THR A 136 -5.77 17.01 3.26
C THR A 136 -4.99 16.29 4.35
N ARG A 137 -5.59 16.15 5.52
CA ARG A 137 -4.98 15.50 6.68
C ARG A 137 -5.29 14.02 6.73
N GLN A 138 -4.37 13.23 7.34
CA GLN A 138 -4.65 11.87 7.74
C GLN A 138 -5.74 11.87 8.83
N VAL A 139 -6.65 10.90 8.77
CA VAL A 139 -7.70 10.75 9.79
C VAL A 139 -7.09 10.40 11.14
N SER A 140 -7.73 10.86 12.21
CA SER A 140 -7.37 10.48 13.57
C SER A 140 -7.75 9.04 13.87
N HIS A 141 -6.95 8.36 14.71
CA HIS A 141 -7.29 7.04 15.25
C HIS A 141 -8.64 7.00 15.97
N GLU A 142 -9.08 8.13 16.54
CA GLU A 142 -10.38 8.25 17.20
C GLU A 142 -11.55 8.26 16.22
N ALA A 143 -11.31 8.60 14.95
CA ALA A 143 -12.35 8.58 13.90
C ALA A 143 -12.39 7.22 13.20
N VAL A 144 -11.37 6.92 12.42
CA VAL A 144 -11.17 5.61 11.77
C VAL A 144 -9.67 5.32 11.81
N ASP A 145 -9.27 4.27 12.51
CA ASP A 145 -7.84 3.96 12.66
C ASP A 145 -7.18 3.75 11.29
N PRO A 146 -6.16 4.55 10.93
CA PRO A 146 -5.48 4.45 9.62
C PRO A 146 -4.81 3.11 9.36
N ARG A 147 -4.59 2.29 10.41
CA ARG A 147 -4.06 0.93 10.27
C ARG A 147 -5.06 -0.03 9.64
N ILE A 148 -6.36 0.28 9.68
CA ILE A 148 -7.39 -0.47 8.97
C ILE A 148 -7.28 -0.15 7.47
N LYS A 149 -6.88 -1.12 6.67
CA LYS A 149 -6.79 -0.96 5.22
C LYS A 149 -8.17 -1.10 4.56
N SER A 150 -9.05 -0.13 4.87
CA SER A 150 -10.44 -0.08 4.42
C SER A 150 -10.59 0.48 3.00
N LEU A 151 -11.77 0.36 2.42
CA LEU A 151 -12.12 0.95 1.12
C LEU A 151 -12.32 2.48 1.16
N ASN A 152 -12.20 3.13 2.32
CA ASN A 152 -12.40 4.57 2.50
C ASN A 152 -11.17 5.38 2.09
N TYR A 153 -10.88 5.42 0.79
CA TYR A 153 -9.69 6.08 0.21
C TYR A 153 -9.96 7.49 -0.35
N LEU A 154 -11.13 8.07 -0.08
CA LEU A 154 -11.47 9.40 -0.62
C LEU A 154 -10.47 10.48 -0.21
N LYS A 155 -10.03 10.50 1.07
CA LYS A 155 -8.99 11.42 1.54
C LYS A 155 -7.67 11.28 0.78
N ASN A 156 -7.27 10.03 0.47
CA ASN A 156 -6.06 9.75 -0.29
C ASN A 156 -6.19 10.23 -1.75
N ILE A 157 -7.39 10.09 -2.34
CA ILE A 157 -7.69 10.61 -3.68
C ILE A 157 -7.64 12.14 -3.68
N LEU A 158 -8.20 12.83 -2.68
CA LEU A 158 -8.13 14.28 -2.57
C LEU A 158 -6.69 14.77 -2.45
N ALA A 159 -5.88 14.15 -1.59
CA ALA A 159 -4.45 14.46 -1.49
C ALA A 159 -3.69 14.20 -2.80
N LYS A 160 -4.07 13.15 -3.54
CA LYS A 160 -3.49 12.85 -4.86
C LYS A 160 -3.85 13.90 -5.91
N ILE A 161 -5.07 14.44 -5.85
CA ILE A 161 -5.51 15.57 -6.70
C ILE A 161 -4.66 16.81 -6.41
N ASP A 162 -4.43 17.14 -5.12
CA ASP A 162 -3.56 18.25 -4.73
C ASP A 162 -2.16 18.09 -5.34
N ALA A 163 -1.58 16.89 -5.25
CA ALA A 163 -0.27 16.60 -5.85
C ALA A 163 -0.26 16.82 -7.35
N GLN A 164 -1.26 16.31 -8.05
CA GLN A 164 -1.37 16.46 -9.51
C GLN A 164 -1.49 17.92 -9.93
N GLN A 165 -2.31 18.72 -9.22
CA GLN A 165 -2.47 20.15 -9.48
C GLN A 165 -1.17 20.93 -9.24
N ALA A 166 -0.35 20.51 -8.26
CA ALA A 166 0.95 21.11 -7.97
C ALA A 166 2.08 20.59 -8.89
N GLY A 167 1.80 19.70 -9.85
CA GLY A 167 2.81 19.08 -10.70
C GLY A 167 3.74 18.12 -9.95
N ALA A 168 3.31 17.61 -8.80
CA ALA A 168 4.00 16.61 -8.02
C ALA A 168 3.49 15.18 -8.36
N HIS A 169 4.33 14.18 -8.12
CA HIS A 169 4.00 12.79 -8.39
C HIS A 169 3.26 12.14 -7.22
N GLU A 170 3.50 12.61 -6.00
CA GLU A 170 2.90 12.05 -4.79
C GLU A 170 2.66 13.15 -3.73
N ALA A 171 1.70 12.92 -2.81
CA ALA A 171 1.41 13.82 -1.71
C ALA A 171 1.77 13.19 -0.37
N ILE A 172 2.35 14.02 0.49
CA ILE A 172 2.59 13.72 1.90
C ILE A 172 1.40 14.22 2.71
N MET A 173 0.84 13.36 3.54
CA MET A 173 -0.24 13.70 4.46
C MET A 173 0.31 13.84 5.88
N LEU A 174 -0.07 14.93 6.54
CA LEU A 174 0.23 15.15 7.95
C LEU A 174 -0.97 14.70 8.80
N ASN A 175 -0.70 14.24 10.01
CA ASN A 175 -1.75 14.01 11.01
C ASN A 175 -2.28 15.33 11.59
N ALA A 176 -3.24 15.25 12.51
CA ALA A 176 -3.85 16.43 13.14
C ALA A 176 -2.85 17.28 13.95
N GLU A 177 -1.79 16.66 14.47
CA GLU A 177 -0.74 17.33 15.25
C GLU A 177 0.33 17.98 14.36
N GLY A 178 0.30 17.76 13.03
CA GLY A 178 1.27 18.32 12.08
C GLY A 178 2.50 17.45 11.82
N PHE A 179 2.54 16.23 12.37
CA PHE A 179 3.57 15.24 12.04
C PHE A 179 3.25 14.54 10.72
N ILE A 180 4.28 14.14 10.01
CA ILE A 180 4.14 13.32 8.80
C ILE A 180 3.58 11.95 9.18
N ALA A 181 2.48 11.56 8.55
CA ALA A 181 1.91 10.23 8.67
C ALA A 181 2.44 9.31 7.58
N GLU A 182 2.02 9.52 6.35
CA GLU A 182 2.41 8.73 5.18
C GLU A 182 2.12 9.51 3.88
N CYS A 183 2.29 8.88 2.73
CA CYS A 183 1.84 9.42 1.45
C CYS A 183 0.44 8.91 1.08
N THR A 184 -0.05 9.18 -0.16
CA THR A 184 -1.42 8.76 -0.54
C THR A 184 -1.59 7.24 -0.62
N ALA A 185 -0.53 6.50 -0.97
CA ALA A 185 -0.55 5.04 -1.08
C ALA A 185 0.77 4.40 -0.63
N ASP A 186 1.71 5.18 -0.10
CA ASP A 186 3.07 4.77 0.21
C ASP A 186 3.49 5.26 1.61
N ASN A 187 4.41 4.52 2.25
CA ASN A 187 5.07 4.98 3.47
C ASN A 187 6.30 5.84 3.11
N LEU A 188 6.62 6.84 3.94
CA LEU A 188 7.79 7.70 3.78
C LEU A 188 8.95 7.20 4.63
N PHE A 189 10.15 7.28 4.07
CA PHE A 189 11.42 7.16 4.77
C PHE A 189 12.29 8.39 4.50
N VAL A 190 13.03 8.81 5.51
CA VAL A 190 14.08 9.84 5.39
C VAL A 190 15.40 9.30 5.94
N ILE A 191 16.50 9.71 5.35
CA ILE A 191 17.84 9.41 5.85
C ILE A 191 18.46 10.72 6.32
N ARG A 192 18.96 10.72 7.54
CA ARG A 192 19.70 11.83 8.14
C ARG A 192 20.90 11.30 8.91
N ASP A 193 22.08 11.83 8.61
CA ASP A 193 23.35 11.42 9.26
C ASP A 193 23.53 9.88 9.26
N GLY A 194 23.22 9.24 8.14
CA GLY A 194 23.32 7.78 7.95
C GLY A 194 22.26 6.95 8.70
N ARG A 195 21.26 7.56 9.32
CA ARG A 195 20.15 6.89 10.02
C ARG A 195 18.89 6.92 9.18
N LEU A 196 18.24 5.78 9.06
CA LEU A 196 16.95 5.62 8.38
C LEU A 196 15.79 5.85 9.36
N LEU A 197 14.93 6.80 9.06
CA LEU A 197 13.79 7.16 9.91
C LEU A 197 12.48 7.05 9.11
N THR A 198 11.41 6.59 9.76
CA THR A 198 10.07 6.47 9.15
C THR A 198 9.00 6.78 10.18
N PRO A 199 7.86 7.41 9.79
CA PRO A 199 6.75 7.62 10.70
C PRO A 199 6.22 6.31 11.28
N SER A 200 5.81 6.39 12.54
CA SER A 200 5.17 5.28 13.25
C SER A 200 3.72 5.08 12.78
N PRO A 201 3.19 3.84 12.79
CA PRO A 201 1.75 3.61 12.68
C PRO A 201 0.92 4.40 13.70
N GLN A 202 1.48 4.73 14.86
CA GLN A 202 0.83 5.59 15.86
C GLN A 202 0.70 7.05 15.43
N ASP A 203 1.49 7.51 14.47
CA ASP A 203 1.37 8.85 13.89
C ASP A 203 0.41 8.88 12.67
N GLY A 204 -0.22 7.76 12.36
CA GLY A 204 -1.22 7.60 11.30
C GLY A 204 -0.72 6.92 10.03
N ALA A 205 0.47 6.32 10.05
CA ALA A 205 0.97 5.52 8.94
C ALA A 205 0.31 4.13 8.92
N LEU A 206 0.07 3.59 7.73
CA LEU A 206 -0.21 2.17 7.57
C LEU A 206 1.06 1.36 7.87
N GLY A 207 0.93 0.24 8.60
CA GLY A 207 2.00 -0.75 8.73
C GLY A 207 2.27 -1.45 7.40
N GLY A 208 3.00 -0.79 6.50
CA GLY A 208 3.25 -1.28 5.15
C GLY A 208 4.09 -2.57 5.13
N ILE A 209 3.72 -3.55 4.31
CA ILE A 209 4.50 -4.79 4.16
C ILE A 209 5.87 -4.48 3.52
N THR A 210 5.91 -3.64 2.50
CA THR A 210 7.18 -3.16 1.92
C THR A 210 7.97 -2.33 2.93
N ARG A 211 7.31 -1.50 3.75
CA ARG A 211 7.95 -0.78 4.85
C ARG A 211 8.64 -1.73 5.83
N GLY A 212 7.97 -2.81 6.23
CA GLY A 212 8.54 -3.85 7.10
C GLY A 212 9.77 -4.49 6.48
N ALA A 213 9.70 -4.89 5.20
CA ALA A 213 10.82 -5.47 4.47
C ALA A 213 12.03 -4.50 4.41
N VAL A 214 11.79 -3.20 4.20
CA VAL A 214 12.87 -2.19 4.20
C VAL A 214 13.54 -2.06 5.56
N LEU A 215 12.79 -2.12 6.66
CA LEU A 215 13.36 -2.09 8.02
C LEU A 215 14.21 -3.32 8.32
N GLU A 216 13.78 -4.51 7.86
CA GLU A 216 14.56 -5.75 7.95
C GLU A 216 15.87 -5.64 7.15
N LEU A 217 15.79 -5.21 5.87
CA LEU A 217 16.95 -5.01 5.01
C LEU A 217 17.93 -3.95 5.55
N ALA A 218 17.41 -2.89 6.18
CA ALA A 218 18.26 -1.90 6.85
C ALA A 218 19.07 -2.54 8.00
N GLY A 219 18.43 -3.43 8.79
CA GLY A 219 19.11 -4.20 9.83
C GLY A 219 20.22 -5.09 9.28
N GLU A 220 19.93 -5.83 8.20
CA GLU A 220 20.92 -6.69 7.51
C GLU A 220 22.09 -5.86 6.94
N ALA A 221 21.79 -4.69 6.36
CA ALA A 221 22.77 -3.76 5.81
C ALA A 221 23.51 -2.96 6.90
N ARG A 222 23.19 -3.15 8.19
CA ARG A 222 23.72 -2.39 9.32
C ARG A 222 23.48 -0.88 9.21
N VAL A 223 22.39 -0.47 8.58
CA VAL A 223 21.90 0.91 8.55
C VAL A 223 21.03 1.10 9.78
N PRO A 224 21.40 1.98 10.73
CA PRO A 224 20.58 2.24 11.92
C PRO A 224 19.18 2.73 11.48
N ALA A 225 18.12 2.04 11.89
CA ALA A 225 16.76 2.37 11.50
C ALA A 225 15.88 2.54 12.75
N ALA A 226 14.94 3.50 12.71
CA ALA A 226 13.97 3.72 13.77
C ALA A 226 12.66 4.30 13.25
N GLU A 227 11.58 4.02 13.98
CA GLU A 227 10.36 4.81 13.90
C GLU A 227 10.55 6.13 14.63
N ALA A 228 10.08 7.22 14.05
CA ALA A 228 10.22 8.55 14.60
C ALA A 228 9.05 9.46 14.23
N ARG A 229 8.70 10.39 15.11
CA ARG A 229 7.81 11.50 14.76
C ARG A 229 8.58 12.47 13.88
N LEU A 230 8.15 12.58 12.63
CA LEU A 230 8.80 13.42 11.63
C LEU A 230 7.90 14.61 11.29
N THR A 231 8.54 15.75 11.09
CA THR A 231 7.92 16.98 10.60
C THR A 231 8.40 17.29 9.19
N ARG A 232 7.83 18.30 8.56
CA ARG A 232 8.35 18.81 7.28
C ARG A 232 9.80 19.32 7.38
N TYR A 233 10.22 19.79 8.58
CA TYR A 233 11.61 20.20 8.81
C TYR A 233 12.56 19.01 8.60
N ASP A 234 12.23 17.85 9.18
CA ASP A 234 13.05 16.64 9.07
C ASP A 234 13.16 16.18 7.62
N LEU A 235 12.06 16.26 6.85
CA LEU A 235 12.08 15.94 5.43
C LEU A 235 12.92 16.94 4.62
N TYR A 236 12.74 18.26 4.83
CA TYR A 236 13.46 19.28 4.06
C TYR A 236 14.96 19.30 4.32
N THR A 237 15.39 18.82 5.48
CA THR A 237 16.80 18.78 5.90
C THR A 237 17.40 17.37 5.80
N ALA A 238 16.65 16.40 5.26
CA ALA A 238 17.14 15.04 5.05
C ALA A 238 18.25 14.99 4.00
N ASP A 239 19.19 14.07 4.17
CA ASP A 239 20.23 13.77 3.19
C ASP A 239 19.66 12.99 1.99
N GLU A 240 18.69 12.09 2.26
CA GLU A 240 17.96 11.32 1.28
C GLU A 240 16.51 11.10 1.75
N ALA A 241 15.62 10.87 0.83
CA ALA A 241 14.27 10.38 1.14
C ALA A 241 13.78 9.44 0.04
N PHE A 242 12.90 8.52 0.41
CA PHE A 242 12.18 7.65 -0.53
C PHE A 242 10.81 7.28 0.03
N VAL A 243 9.91 6.86 -0.85
CA VAL A 243 8.62 6.29 -0.46
C VAL A 243 8.56 4.81 -0.82
N THR A 244 7.74 4.06 -0.10
CA THR A 244 7.61 2.61 -0.30
C THR A 244 6.17 2.17 -0.32
N GLY A 245 5.85 1.32 -1.29
CA GLY A 245 4.55 0.67 -1.38
C GLY A 245 4.62 -0.55 -2.28
N THR A 246 3.58 -1.35 -2.26
CA THR A 246 3.50 -2.56 -3.11
C THR A 246 3.63 -2.20 -4.60
N GLY A 247 3.08 -1.08 -5.03
CA GLY A 247 3.19 -0.61 -6.41
C GLY A 247 4.48 0.15 -6.71
N ALA A 248 4.92 1.00 -5.78
CA ALA A 248 6.08 1.88 -5.96
C ALA A 248 7.42 1.20 -5.66
N GLU A 249 7.40 0.05 -4.94
CA GLU A 249 8.63 -0.57 -4.39
C GLU A 249 9.36 0.43 -3.48
N LEU A 250 10.61 0.78 -3.80
CA LEU A 250 11.33 1.90 -3.19
C LEU A 250 11.47 3.00 -4.24
N MET A 251 10.73 4.08 -4.09
CA MET A 251 10.74 5.21 -5.03
C MET A 251 11.46 6.40 -4.40
N PRO A 252 12.65 6.80 -4.92
CA PRO A 252 13.39 7.94 -4.39
C PRO A 252 12.60 9.24 -4.49
N VAL A 253 12.77 10.14 -3.50
CA VAL A 253 12.22 11.49 -3.50
C VAL A 253 13.34 12.49 -3.77
N ALA A 254 13.25 13.19 -4.92
CA ALA A 254 14.22 14.18 -5.33
C ALA A 254 13.93 15.58 -4.75
N ALA A 255 12.63 15.90 -4.56
CA ALA A 255 12.22 17.21 -4.04
C ALA A 255 10.89 17.11 -3.27
N ALA A 256 10.75 17.95 -2.24
CA ALA A 256 9.51 18.10 -1.48
C ALA A 256 9.16 19.58 -1.36
N ASP A 257 7.91 19.95 -1.69
CA ASP A 257 7.39 21.32 -1.65
C ASP A 257 8.32 22.33 -2.36
N GLY A 258 8.82 21.93 -3.53
CA GLY A 258 9.74 22.75 -4.35
C GLY A 258 11.19 22.81 -3.85
N ARG A 259 11.55 22.12 -2.76
CA ARG A 259 12.90 22.08 -2.20
C ARG A 259 13.59 20.76 -2.58
N PRO A 260 14.82 20.76 -3.07
CA PRO A 260 15.57 19.53 -3.30
C PRO A 260 15.83 18.82 -1.96
N ILE A 261 15.75 17.50 -1.95
CA ILE A 261 16.17 16.67 -0.82
C ILE A 261 17.61 16.23 -1.07
N GLY A 262 18.49 16.56 -0.14
CA GLY A 262 19.93 16.30 -0.30
C GLY A 262 20.45 16.83 -1.64
N ALA A 263 21.01 15.95 -2.46
CA ALA A 263 21.52 16.29 -3.80
C ALA A 263 20.43 16.31 -4.90
N GLY A 264 19.13 16.17 -4.57
CA GLY A 264 18.04 16.11 -5.54
C GLY A 264 18.02 14.83 -6.39
N LYS A 265 18.61 13.77 -5.89
CA LYS A 265 18.67 12.44 -6.55
C LYS A 265 18.89 11.33 -5.50
N PRO A 266 18.66 10.05 -5.83
CA PRO A 266 18.88 8.95 -4.91
C PRO A 266 20.29 8.95 -4.31
N GLY A 267 20.39 8.88 -3.00
CA GLY A 267 21.65 8.79 -2.29
C GLY A 267 22.16 7.35 -2.11
N PRO A 268 23.29 7.14 -1.45
CA PRO A 268 23.92 5.82 -1.32
C PRO A 268 23.05 4.82 -0.53
N VAL A 269 22.40 5.25 0.57
CA VAL A 269 21.59 4.36 1.39
C VAL A 269 20.32 3.93 0.62
N THR A 270 19.64 4.86 -0.06
CA THR A 270 18.49 4.55 -0.90
C THR A 270 18.85 3.54 -1.98
N ARG A 271 19.97 3.71 -2.68
CA ARG A 271 20.42 2.75 -3.71
C ARG A 271 20.72 1.38 -3.12
N GLN A 272 21.46 1.31 -2.02
CA GLN A 272 21.79 0.06 -1.34
C GLN A 272 20.51 -0.73 -0.96
N LEU A 273 19.54 -0.06 -0.34
CA LEU A 273 18.29 -0.68 0.07
C LEU A 273 17.43 -1.09 -1.14
N THR A 274 17.44 -0.30 -2.22
CA THR A 274 16.72 -0.65 -3.47
C THR A 274 17.30 -1.92 -4.10
N GLU A 275 18.63 -2.03 -4.19
CA GLU A 275 19.30 -3.22 -4.72
C GLU A 275 19.00 -4.46 -3.85
N ALA A 276 19.07 -4.32 -2.52
CA ALA A 276 18.75 -5.38 -1.58
C ALA A 276 17.29 -5.82 -1.70
N PHE A 277 16.35 -4.88 -1.83
CA PHE A 277 14.93 -5.17 -2.03
C PHE A 277 14.68 -5.92 -3.34
N HIS A 278 15.30 -5.49 -4.45
CA HIS A 278 15.17 -6.19 -5.73
C HIS A 278 15.74 -7.62 -5.69
N ALA A 279 16.80 -7.85 -4.92
CA ALA A 279 17.32 -9.19 -4.69
C ALA A 279 16.36 -10.04 -3.85
N LEU A 280 15.79 -9.47 -2.79
CA LEU A 280 14.82 -10.13 -1.91
C LEU A 280 13.57 -10.59 -2.69
N VAL A 281 12.89 -9.68 -3.39
CA VAL A 281 11.59 -9.98 -4.05
C VAL A 281 11.69 -10.99 -5.18
N ARG A 282 12.87 -11.19 -5.76
CA ARG A 282 13.10 -12.20 -6.81
C ARG A 282 13.32 -13.60 -6.27
N ASN A 283 13.71 -13.72 -5.01
CA ASN A 283 14.15 -14.97 -4.40
C ASN A 283 13.27 -15.43 -3.23
N GLU A 284 12.48 -14.53 -2.60
CA GLU A 284 11.63 -14.90 -1.48
C GLU A 284 10.40 -15.68 -1.95
N GLY A 285 10.10 -16.79 -1.24
CA GLY A 285 8.95 -17.66 -1.49
C GLY A 285 9.19 -18.69 -2.60
N GLU A 286 8.21 -19.57 -2.78
CA GLU A 286 8.22 -20.60 -3.82
C GLU A 286 7.48 -20.11 -5.08
N PRO A 287 7.96 -20.50 -6.29
CA PRO A 287 7.23 -20.16 -7.51
C PRO A 287 5.93 -20.95 -7.59
N LEU A 288 4.88 -20.33 -8.09
CA LEU A 288 3.55 -20.93 -8.20
C LEU A 288 3.44 -22.02 -9.28
N TRP A 289 4.35 -22.01 -10.26
CA TRP A 289 4.48 -23.03 -11.32
C TRP A 289 5.87 -23.02 -11.91
#